data_26e4a1da757ecb626e3565f84f6a3d0b
#
_entry.id   26e4a1da757ecb626e3565f84f6a3d0b
#
_cell.length_a   1.000
_cell.length_b   1.000
_cell.length_c   1.000
_cell.angle_alpha   90.00
_cell.angle_beta   90.00
_cell.angle_gamma   90.00
#
_symmetry.space_group_name_H-M   'P 1'
#
loop_
_entity.id
_entity.type
_entity.pdbx_description
1 polymer ?
#
loop_
_entity_poly.entity_id
_entity_poly.type
_entity_poly.pdbx_seq_one_letter_code
_entity_poly.pdbx_strand_id
1 'polypeptide(L)'
;VDAFTQGICERLNPKPQILGTENLPPSANFILVANHYQRKGMWILFPAAILTQVIRQHYGPGDPPVRWMVTANWPRIRIGPLSFPSPGDILLPRVADALCCYPVSFAGSNQAFTARSIRRILRDAPQSGRPLGIFPEGVGGSAGTFSDPIPGVERLLRHLAKGGMPAVPVCILELEGRLEFRIGGVISAEELQQSPDAGKLVMREIGGLR
;
A
#
# COMPACT_ATOMS: atom_id res chain seq x y z
N VAL A 1 16.07 -1.60 -4.06
CA VAL A 1 14.84 -2.07 -3.35
C VAL A 1 15.13 -3.41 -2.69
N ASP A 2 15.70 -4.36 -3.40
CA ASP A 2 15.84 -5.75 -2.97
C ASP A 2 16.68 -5.94 -1.70
N ALA A 3 17.91 -5.41 -1.69
CA ALA A 3 18.77 -5.50 -0.50
C ALA A 3 18.14 -4.83 0.72
N PHE A 4 17.32 -3.79 0.51
CA PHE A 4 16.63 -3.09 1.57
C PHE A 4 15.46 -3.91 2.14
N THR A 5 14.59 -4.45 1.27
CA THR A 5 13.45 -5.28 1.70
C THR A 5 13.92 -6.58 2.34
N GLN A 6 14.94 -7.22 1.77
CA GLN A 6 15.56 -8.41 2.33
C GLN A 6 16.17 -8.14 3.71
N GLY A 7 16.95 -7.06 3.87
CA GLY A 7 17.54 -6.68 5.14
C GLY A 7 16.52 -6.39 6.25
N ILE A 8 15.33 -5.88 5.89
CA ILE A 8 14.20 -5.74 6.82
C ILE A 8 13.70 -7.13 7.25
N CYS A 9 13.41 -8.01 6.28
CA CYS A 9 12.89 -9.34 6.57
C CYS A 9 13.86 -10.20 7.41
N GLU A 10 15.16 -10.07 7.17
CA GLU A 10 16.19 -10.81 7.91
C GLU A 10 16.29 -10.39 9.39
N ARG A 11 16.04 -9.12 9.70
CA ARG A 11 16.12 -8.58 11.07
C ARG A 11 14.89 -8.82 11.93
N LEU A 12 13.78 -9.23 11.34
CA LEU A 12 12.56 -9.50 12.10
C LEU A 12 12.68 -10.80 12.88
N ASN A 13 12.40 -10.72 14.18
CA ASN A 13 12.34 -11.85 15.07
C ASN A 13 11.17 -11.65 16.07
N PRO A 14 10.18 -12.53 16.11
CA PRO A 14 10.02 -13.72 15.27
C PRO A 14 9.75 -13.39 13.79
N LYS A 15 10.08 -14.35 12.92
CA LYS A 15 9.79 -14.21 11.46
C LYS A 15 8.28 -14.09 11.23
N PRO A 16 7.84 -13.22 10.31
CA PRO A 16 6.43 -13.10 9.97
C PRO A 16 5.89 -14.41 9.39
N GLN A 17 4.62 -14.68 9.65
CA GLN A 17 3.88 -15.76 9.02
C GLN A 17 3.13 -15.21 7.81
N ILE A 18 3.19 -15.92 6.70
CA ILE A 18 2.49 -15.55 5.45
C ILE A 18 1.53 -16.69 5.12
N LEU A 19 0.26 -16.37 4.96
CA LEU A 19 -0.81 -17.31 4.63
C LEU A 19 -1.54 -16.85 3.37
N GLY A 20 -2.01 -17.79 2.55
CA GLY A 20 -2.84 -17.49 1.38
C GLY A 20 -2.05 -17.05 0.14
N THR A 21 -0.75 -17.36 0.02
CA THR A 21 0.03 -17.03 -1.18
C THR A 21 -0.51 -17.69 -2.45
N GLU A 22 -1.24 -18.79 -2.31
CA GLU A 22 -1.95 -19.49 -3.39
C GLU A 22 -3.09 -18.66 -3.98
N ASN A 23 -3.57 -17.65 -3.28
CA ASN A 23 -4.62 -16.72 -3.73
C ASN A 23 -4.09 -15.62 -4.66
N LEU A 24 -2.77 -15.51 -4.82
CA LEU A 24 -2.19 -14.51 -5.72
C LEU A 24 -2.57 -14.83 -7.18
N PRO A 25 -2.99 -13.81 -7.98
CA PRO A 25 -3.38 -14.02 -9.36
C PRO A 25 -2.19 -14.47 -10.23
N PRO A 26 -2.43 -15.15 -11.35
CA PRO A 26 -1.35 -15.62 -12.24
C PRO A 26 -0.49 -14.48 -12.83
N SER A 27 -1.05 -13.28 -12.92
CA SER A 27 -0.35 -12.09 -13.42
C SER A 27 -0.04 -11.13 -12.29
N ALA A 28 1.15 -10.55 -12.29
CA ALA A 28 1.57 -9.53 -11.33
C ALA A 28 0.84 -8.17 -11.49
N ASN A 29 -0.07 -8.04 -12.44
CA ASN A 29 -0.81 -6.80 -12.69
C ASN A 29 -2.10 -6.71 -11.84
N PHE A 30 -1.98 -6.35 -10.59
CA PHE A 30 -3.11 -6.24 -9.64
C PHE A 30 -2.88 -5.12 -8.61
N ILE A 31 -3.93 -4.79 -7.86
CA ILE A 31 -3.90 -3.85 -6.75
C ILE A 31 -3.73 -4.66 -5.46
N LEU A 32 -2.62 -4.50 -4.76
CA LEU A 32 -2.39 -5.09 -3.45
C LEU A 32 -2.94 -4.14 -2.38
N VAL A 33 -4.01 -4.55 -1.71
CA VAL A 33 -4.73 -3.70 -0.76
C VAL A 33 -4.55 -4.26 0.64
N ALA A 34 -3.90 -3.52 1.55
CA ALA A 34 -3.64 -3.97 2.90
C ALA A 34 -4.11 -2.95 3.94
N ASN A 35 -4.50 -3.43 5.14
CA ASN A 35 -4.74 -2.52 6.26
C ASN A 35 -3.43 -1.85 6.71
N HIS A 36 -3.55 -0.63 7.23
CA HIS A 36 -2.40 0.16 7.68
C HIS A 36 -2.00 -0.26 9.11
N TYR A 37 -1.30 -1.40 9.23
CA TYR A 37 -0.81 -1.87 10.53
C TYR A 37 0.43 -1.08 10.97
N GLN A 38 0.37 -0.53 12.18
CA GLN A 38 1.47 0.23 12.78
C GLN A 38 1.52 0.00 14.29
N ARG A 39 2.71 -0.12 14.85
CA ARG A 39 2.96 -0.14 16.30
C ARG A 39 4.24 0.61 16.64
N LYS A 40 4.47 0.86 17.94
CA LYS A 40 5.71 1.49 18.41
C LYS A 40 6.94 0.69 17.94
N GLY A 41 7.86 1.37 17.30
CA GLY A 41 9.08 0.77 16.73
C GLY A 41 8.91 0.06 15.40
N MET A 42 7.68 0.02 14.84
CA MET A 42 7.41 -0.55 13.53
C MET A 42 6.59 0.42 12.68
N TRP A 43 7.18 0.90 11.61
CA TRP A 43 6.51 1.78 10.65
C TRP A 43 5.88 0.97 9.53
N ILE A 44 4.94 1.55 8.81
CA ILE A 44 4.27 0.95 7.65
C ILE A 44 5.25 0.45 6.57
N LEU A 45 6.46 1.00 6.55
CA LEU A 45 7.51 0.56 5.66
C LEU A 45 7.89 -0.92 5.85
N PHE A 46 7.81 -1.45 7.10
CA PHE A 46 8.11 -2.85 7.36
C PHE A 46 7.09 -3.81 6.73
N PRO A 47 5.76 -3.65 6.96
CA PRO A 47 4.76 -4.43 6.25
C PRO A 47 4.86 -4.31 4.73
N ALA A 48 5.08 -3.11 4.19
CA ALA A 48 5.25 -2.92 2.76
C ALA A 48 6.46 -3.66 2.19
N ALA A 49 7.59 -3.66 2.93
CA ALA A 49 8.80 -4.40 2.53
C ALA A 49 8.58 -5.92 2.55
N ILE A 50 7.92 -6.44 3.59
CA ILE A 50 7.59 -7.87 3.71
C ILE A 50 6.70 -8.31 2.54
N LEU A 51 5.61 -7.58 2.29
CA LEU A 51 4.71 -7.88 1.17
C LEU A 51 5.43 -7.79 -0.18
N THR A 52 6.31 -6.81 -0.37
CA THR A 52 7.13 -6.71 -1.58
C THR A 52 7.99 -7.95 -1.77
N GLN A 53 8.61 -8.44 -0.69
CA GLN A 53 9.44 -9.66 -0.73
C GLN A 53 8.60 -10.92 -1.02
N VAL A 54 7.42 -11.04 -0.41
CA VAL A 54 6.47 -12.16 -0.67
C VAL A 54 6.07 -12.19 -2.14
N ILE A 55 5.63 -11.07 -2.69
CA ILE A 55 5.24 -10.94 -4.09
C ILE A 55 6.40 -11.32 -5.02
N ARG A 56 7.60 -10.86 -4.71
CA ARG A 56 8.79 -11.18 -5.47
C ARG A 56 9.17 -12.66 -5.43
N GLN A 57 9.02 -13.30 -4.27
CA GLN A 57 9.26 -14.74 -4.15
C GLN A 57 8.25 -15.56 -4.96
N HIS A 58 7.01 -15.07 -5.07
CA HIS A 58 5.95 -15.75 -5.80
C HIS A 58 6.13 -15.66 -7.33
N TYR A 59 6.41 -14.44 -7.85
CA TYR A 59 6.50 -14.22 -9.31
C TYR A 59 7.92 -14.39 -9.87
N GLY A 60 8.92 -14.29 -9.04
CA GLY A 60 10.32 -14.48 -9.43
C GLY A 60 11.19 -13.22 -9.35
N PRO A 61 12.53 -13.38 -9.41
CA PRO A 61 13.49 -12.28 -9.21
C PRO A 61 13.54 -11.28 -10.38
N GLY A 62 13.05 -11.65 -11.55
CA GLY A 62 12.97 -10.78 -12.74
C GLY A 62 11.78 -9.83 -12.71
N ASP A 63 10.79 -10.13 -11.87
CA ASP A 63 9.59 -9.31 -11.79
C ASP A 63 9.79 -8.05 -10.95
N PRO A 64 9.19 -6.98 -11.38
CA PRO A 64 9.35 -5.69 -10.73
C PRO A 64 8.65 -5.68 -9.37
N PRO A 65 9.25 -4.98 -8.39
CA PRO A 65 8.69 -4.90 -7.05
C PRO A 65 7.33 -4.19 -7.04
N VAL A 66 6.55 -4.43 -5.97
CA VAL A 66 5.31 -3.70 -5.72
C VAL A 66 5.58 -2.19 -5.72
N ARG A 67 4.79 -1.45 -6.46
CA ARG A 67 4.85 0.02 -6.48
C ARG A 67 3.87 0.59 -5.44
N TRP A 68 4.38 0.96 -4.30
CA TRP A 68 3.56 1.48 -3.22
C TRP A 68 3.17 2.94 -3.44
N MET A 69 1.93 3.26 -3.09
CA MET A 69 1.53 4.64 -2.86
C MET A 69 2.01 5.06 -1.48
N VAL A 70 2.87 6.07 -1.43
CA VAL A 70 3.51 6.54 -0.19
C VAL A 70 3.25 8.02 0.03
N THR A 71 3.16 8.45 1.30
CA THR A 71 3.02 9.88 1.58
C THR A 71 4.28 10.64 1.19
N ALA A 72 4.10 11.76 0.49
CA ALA A 72 5.16 12.71 0.18
C ALA A 72 5.20 13.88 1.17
N ASN A 73 4.31 13.89 2.15
CA ASN A 73 4.21 14.96 3.12
C ASN A 73 4.95 14.61 4.40
N TRP A 74 5.74 15.57 4.87
CA TRP A 74 6.33 15.54 6.20
C TRP A 74 5.67 16.61 7.06
N PRO A 75 5.55 16.40 8.38
CA PRO A 75 5.04 17.45 9.27
C PRO A 75 5.82 18.75 9.11
N ARG A 76 5.11 19.86 8.94
CA ARG A 76 5.75 21.17 8.86
C ARG A 76 6.48 21.48 10.16
N ILE A 77 7.67 22.03 10.04
CA ILE A 77 8.45 22.51 11.20
C ILE A 77 7.78 23.78 11.71
N ARG A 78 7.32 23.75 12.97
CA ARG A 78 6.73 24.92 13.63
C ARG A 78 7.72 25.48 14.65
N ILE A 79 8.01 26.78 14.52
CA ILE A 79 8.82 27.52 15.49
C ILE A 79 7.96 28.71 15.93
N GLY A 80 7.31 28.61 17.08
CA GLY A 80 6.31 29.59 17.52
C GLY A 80 5.14 29.69 16.52
N PRO A 81 4.74 30.91 16.10
CA PRO A 81 3.67 31.11 15.12
C PRO A 81 4.09 30.83 13.67
N LEU A 82 5.38 30.63 13.40
CA LEU A 82 5.93 30.45 12.07
C LEU A 82 5.92 28.96 11.68
N SER A 83 5.55 28.68 10.41
CA SER A 83 5.48 27.34 9.85
C SER A 83 6.35 27.28 8.60
N PHE A 84 7.39 26.44 8.64
CA PHE A 84 8.35 26.25 7.55
C PHE A 84 8.10 24.93 6.82
N PRO A 85 8.35 24.87 5.49
CA PRO A 85 8.42 23.61 4.77
C PRO A 85 9.46 22.68 5.40
N SER A 86 9.13 21.40 5.52
CA SER A 86 10.11 20.43 5.97
C SER A 86 11.09 20.09 4.85
N PRO A 87 12.39 19.87 5.14
CA PRO A 87 13.31 19.27 4.17
C PRO A 87 12.79 17.94 3.60
N GLY A 88 11.95 17.23 4.36
CA GLY A 88 11.27 16.02 3.92
C GLY A 88 10.36 16.22 2.70
N ASP A 89 9.75 17.41 2.54
CA ASP A 89 8.90 17.70 1.37
C ASP A 89 9.67 17.67 0.04
N ILE A 90 10.99 17.87 0.09
CA ILE A 90 11.89 17.80 -1.07
C ILE A 90 12.50 16.39 -1.20
N LEU A 91 12.86 15.79 -0.06
CA LEU A 91 13.56 14.51 -0.05
C LEU A 91 12.64 13.32 -0.28
N LEU A 92 11.46 13.29 0.34
CA LEU A 92 10.54 12.15 0.26
C LEU A 92 10.10 11.80 -1.17
N PRO A 93 9.73 12.76 -2.05
CA PRO A 93 9.40 12.42 -3.43
C PRO A 93 10.55 11.76 -4.18
N ARG A 94 11.80 12.21 -3.94
CA ARG A 94 13.00 11.63 -4.55
C ARG A 94 13.29 10.22 -4.03
N VAL A 95 13.12 10.01 -2.73
CA VAL A 95 13.25 8.67 -2.11
C VAL A 95 12.15 7.75 -2.62
N ALA A 96 10.92 8.24 -2.73
CA ALA A 96 9.82 7.47 -3.31
C ALA A 96 10.11 7.05 -4.76
N ASP A 97 10.60 7.96 -5.59
CA ASP A 97 10.98 7.64 -6.98
C ASP A 97 12.14 6.64 -7.04
N ALA A 98 13.16 6.80 -6.18
CA ALA A 98 14.30 5.86 -6.08
C ALA A 98 13.85 4.44 -5.63
N LEU A 99 12.80 4.36 -4.80
CA LEU A 99 12.18 3.10 -4.37
C LEU A 99 11.07 2.64 -5.33
N CYS A 100 10.93 3.26 -6.50
CA CYS A 100 9.87 2.98 -7.47
C CYS A 100 8.45 3.15 -6.92
N CYS A 101 8.24 3.96 -5.88
CA CYS A 101 6.95 4.26 -5.29
C CYS A 101 6.24 5.43 -5.97
N TYR A 102 4.94 5.57 -5.73
CA TYR A 102 4.16 6.72 -6.15
C TYR A 102 3.96 7.68 -4.98
N PRO A 103 4.62 8.86 -4.98
CA PRO A 103 4.43 9.82 -3.91
C PRO A 103 3.06 10.51 -4.04
N VAL A 104 2.28 10.54 -2.96
CA VAL A 104 0.97 11.18 -2.88
C VAL A 104 0.89 12.06 -1.64
N SER A 105 0.03 13.09 -1.67
CA SER A 105 -0.21 13.95 -0.52
C SER A 105 -1.63 13.78 -0.03
N PHE A 106 -1.82 13.18 1.13
CA PHE A 106 -3.15 12.94 1.70
C PHE A 106 -3.66 14.05 2.61
N ALA A 107 -2.78 14.90 3.12
CA ALA A 107 -3.15 15.93 4.10
C ALA A 107 -3.73 17.22 3.51
N GLY A 108 -4.16 17.22 2.24
CA GLY A 108 -4.76 18.40 1.60
C GLY A 108 -3.78 19.55 1.33
N SER A 109 -2.52 19.42 1.74
CA SER A 109 -1.52 20.49 1.69
C SER A 109 -1.03 20.79 0.26
N ASN A 110 -1.17 19.85 -0.69
CA ASN A 110 -0.79 20.07 -2.08
C ASN A 110 -1.69 19.25 -3.04
N GLN A 111 -2.90 19.74 -3.27
CA GLN A 111 -3.87 19.09 -4.13
C GLN A 111 -3.37 18.93 -5.59
N ALA A 112 -2.65 19.92 -6.10
CA ALA A 112 -2.12 19.87 -7.47
C ALA A 112 -1.05 18.76 -7.61
N PHE A 113 -0.22 18.56 -6.60
CA PHE A 113 0.76 17.47 -6.58
C PHE A 113 0.06 16.11 -6.54
N THR A 114 -0.92 15.94 -5.64
CA THR A 114 -1.71 14.71 -5.54
C THR A 114 -2.44 14.40 -6.85
N ALA A 115 -3.09 15.40 -7.46
CA ALA A 115 -3.78 15.21 -8.73
C ALA A 115 -2.83 14.74 -9.85
N ARG A 116 -1.61 15.29 -9.92
CA ARG A 116 -0.59 14.84 -10.89
C ARG A 116 -0.17 13.39 -10.62
N SER A 117 0.08 13.05 -9.36
CA SER A 117 0.48 11.69 -8.97
C SER A 117 -0.63 10.68 -9.25
N ILE A 118 -1.87 10.99 -8.92
CA ILE A 118 -3.02 10.12 -9.23
C ILE A 118 -3.18 9.94 -10.75
N ARG A 119 -3.07 11.00 -11.56
CA ARG A 119 -3.11 10.87 -13.03
C ARG A 119 -1.99 9.96 -13.55
N ARG A 120 -0.78 10.07 -12.98
CA ARG A 120 0.34 9.19 -13.32
C ARG A 120 0.03 7.74 -12.96
N ILE A 121 -0.49 7.48 -11.75
CA ILE A 121 -0.89 6.14 -11.31
C ILE A 121 -1.94 5.54 -12.25
N LEU A 122 -3.00 6.28 -12.54
CA LEU A 122 -4.09 5.81 -13.40
C LEU A 122 -3.66 5.49 -14.83
N ARG A 123 -2.66 6.20 -15.35
CA ARG A 123 -2.08 5.95 -16.67
C ARG A 123 -1.09 4.78 -16.66
N ASP A 124 -0.17 4.76 -15.67
CA ASP A 124 0.99 3.89 -15.71
C ASP A 124 0.73 2.53 -15.05
N ALA A 125 -0.05 2.47 -13.97
CA ALA A 125 -0.23 1.24 -13.20
C ALA A 125 -0.87 0.11 -14.02
N PRO A 126 -1.98 0.31 -14.76
CA PRO A 126 -2.62 -0.77 -15.51
C PRO A 126 -1.73 -1.38 -16.60
N GLN A 127 -0.76 -0.62 -17.10
CA GLN A 127 0.13 -1.04 -18.18
C GLN A 127 1.49 -1.51 -17.69
N SER A 128 1.76 -1.37 -16.37
CA SER A 128 3.10 -1.61 -15.83
C SER A 128 3.45 -3.09 -15.68
N GLY A 129 2.48 -3.99 -15.69
CA GLY A 129 2.66 -5.40 -15.34
C GLY A 129 3.14 -5.61 -13.90
N ARG A 130 2.96 -4.62 -13.02
CA ARG A 130 3.46 -4.59 -11.63
C ARG A 130 2.33 -4.41 -10.64
N PRO A 131 2.41 -5.04 -9.47
CA PRO A 131 1.43 -4.76 -8.43
C PRO A 131 1.51 -3.31 -7.95
N LEU A 132 0.35 -2.69 -7.76
CA LEU A 132 0.21 -1.41 -7.09
C LEU A 132 -0.19 -1.63 -5.63
N GLY A 133 0.66 -1.26 -4.69
CA GLY A 133 0.37 -1.38 -3.25
C GLY A 133 -0.32 -0.13 -2.70
N ILE A 134 -1.42 -0.31 -1.99
CA ILE A 134 -2.15 0.76 -1.31
C ILE A 134 -2.57 0.36 0.10
N PHE A 135 -2.59 1.34 1.00
CA PHE A 135 -3.18 1.26 2.32
C PHE A 135 -4.40 2.19 2.36
N PRO A 136 -5.64 1.65 2.20
CA PRO A 136 -6.84 2.46 2.02
C PRO A 136 -7.13 3.41 3.17
N GLU A 137 -6.74 3.05 4.37
CA GLU A 137 -6.94 3.83 5.59
C GLU A 137 -6.12 5.13 5.63
N GLY A 138 -5.00 5.17 4.89
CA GLY A 138 -4.13 6.35 4.74
C GLY A 138 -3.38 6.79 5.99
N VAL A 139 -3.76 6.30 7.15
CA VAL A 139 -3.14 6.54 8.46
C VAL A 139 -3.10 5.26 9.26
N GLY A 140 -2.11 5.12 10.15
CA GLY A 140 -1.96 3.94 10.97
C GLY A 140 -3.13 3.76 11.94
N GLY A 141 -3.79 2.62 11.84
CA GLY A 141 -4.69 2.12 12.86
C GLY A 141 -3.90 1.55 14.05
N SER A 142 -4.50 1.57 15.24
CA SER A 142 -3.99 0.77 16.36
C SER A 142 -4.15 -0.72 16.04
N ALA A 143 -3.28 -1.55 16.61
CA ALA A 143 -3.36 -3.00 16.43
C ALA A 143 -4.79 -3.52 16.63
N GLY A 144 -5.34 -4.14 15.60
CA GLY A 144 -6.66 -4.75 15.66
C GLY A 144 -7.86 -3.85 15.34
N THR A 145 -7.69 -2.57 15.03
CA THR A 145 -8.77 -1.69 14.54
C THR A 145 -8.55 -1.36 13.08
N PHE A 146 -9.62 -1.47 12.28
CA PHE A 146 -9.62 -0.98 10.89
C PHE A 146 -10.35 0.35 10.84
N SER A 147 -9.80 1.29 10.09
CA SER A 147 -10.43 2.55 9.81
C SER A 147 -11.17 2.51 8.47
N ASP A 148 -12.11 3.42 8.28
CA ASP A 148 -12.73 3.60 6.98
C ASP A 148 -11.69 4.04 5.94
N PRO A 149 -11.88 3.66 4.66
CA PRO A 149 -11.01 4.11 3.60
C PRO A 149 -11.07 5.63 3.45
N ILE A 150 -9.92 6.26 3.22
CA ILE A 150 -9.86 7.70 3.02
C ILE A 150 -10.64 8.11 1.75
N PRO A 151 -11.19 9.34 1.72
CA PRO A 151 -11.94 9.84 0.58
C PRO A 151 -11.14 9.76 -0.72
N GLY A 152 -11.75 9.23 -1.76
CA GLY A 152 -11.16 9.11 -3.10
C GLY A 152 -10.54 7.74 -3.42
N VAL A 153 -10.30 6.88 -2.42
CA VAL A 153 -9.83 5.49 -2.64
C VAL A 153 -10.83 4.72 -3.49
N GLU A 154 -12.12 4.86 -3.25
CA GLU A 154 -13.18 4.24 -4.04
C GLU A 154 -13.03 4.57 -5.55
N ARG A 155 -12.86 5.88 -5.87
CA ARG A 155 -12.69 6.33 -7.25
C ARG A 155 -11.40 5.80 -7.88
N LEU A 156 -10.32 5.77 -7.11
CA LEU A 156 -9.04 5.23 -7.55
C LEU A 156 -9.18 3.75 -7.91
N LEU A 157 -9.75 2.94 -7.02
CA LEU A 157 -9.96 1.50 -7.22
C LEU A 157 -10.80 1.23 -8.47
N ARG A 158 -11.94 1.92 -8.63
CA ARG A 158 -12.79 1.77 -9.81
C ARG A 158 -12.07 2.15 -11.12
N HIS A 159 -11.24 3.19 -11.11
CA HIS A 159 -10.48 3.57 -12.31
C HIS A 159 -9.42 2.54 -12.68
N LEU A 160 -8.71 2.02 -11.69
CA LEU A 160 -7.72 0.96 -11.90
C LEU A 160 -8.39 -0.33 -12.39
N ALA A 161 -9.56 -0.65 -11.83
CA ALA A 161 -10.38 -1.77 -12.27
C ALA A 161 -10.88 -1.62 -13.72
N LYS A 162 -11.21 -0.40 -14.18
CA LYS A 162 -11.49 -0.14 -15.61
C LYS A 162 -10.29 -0.43 -16.50
N GLY A 163 -9.08 -0.30 -15.98
CA GLY A 163 -7.83 -0.72 -16.62
C GLY A 163 -7.54 -2.21 -16.51
N GLY A 164 -8.48 -3.03 -16.02
CA GLY A 164 -8.36 -4.48 -15.91
C GLY A 164 -7.62 -4.97 -14.66
N MET A 165 -7.30 -4.11 -13.69
CA MET A 165 -6.59 -4.51 -12.48
C MET A 165 -7.57 -5.06 -11.42
N PRO A 166 -7.48 -6.35 -11.03
CA PRO A 166 -8.17 -6.88 -9.87
C PRO A 166 -7.51 -6.40 -8.58
N ALA A 167 -8.16 -6.59 -7.43
CA ALA A 167 -7.57 -6.33 -6.13
C ALA A 167 -7.32 -7.61 -5.34
N VAL A 168 -6.22 -7.63 -4.59
CA VAL A 168 -5.86 -8.69 -3.65
C VAL A 168 -5.85 -8.10 -2.25
N PRO A 169 -6.82 -8.45 -1.40
CA PRO A 169 -6.89 -7.98 -0.03
C PRO A 169 -5.87 -8.72 0.85
N VAL A 170 -5.22 -8.00 1.74
CA VAL A 170 -4.27 -8.56 2.71
C VAL A 170 -4.59 -8.02 4.09
N CYS A 171 -4.80 -8.92 5.03
CA CYS A 171 -4.93 -8.58 6.44
C CYS A 171 -3.58 -8.73 7.14
N ILE A 172 -3.13 -7.65 7.78
CA ILE A 172 -1.91 -7.63 8.59
C ILE A 172 -2.32 -7.61 10.05
N LEU A 173 -1.89 -8.63 10.78
CA LEU A 173 -2.19 -8.84 12.20
C LEU A 173 -0.89 -9.01 12.99
N GLU A 174 -1.01 -8.92 14.30
CA GLU A 174 0.01 -9.40 15.22
C GLU A 174 -0.63 -10.36 16.22
N LEU A 175 -0.18 -11.59 16.21
CA LEU A 175 -0.62 -12.65 17.12
C LEU A 175 0.57 -13.12 17.95
N GLU A 176 0.46 -13.05 19.27
CA GLU A 176 1.50 -13.48 20.20
C GLU A 176 2.89 -12.88 19.90
N GLY A 177 2.92 -11.60 19.49
CA GLY A 177 4.14 -10.87 19.15
C GLY A 177 4.73 -11.19 17.78
N ARG A 178 4.09 -12.04 16.98
CA ARG A 178 4.47 -12.37 15.62
C ARG A 178 3.54 -11.70 14.62
N LEU A 179 4.10 -11.07 13.58
CA LEU A 179 3.34 -10.57 12.47
C LEU A 179 2.79 -11.71 11.61
N GLU A 180 1.53 -11.59 11.25
CA GLU A 180 0.86 -12.49 10.32
C GLU A 180 0.25 -11.70 9.18
N PHE A 181 0.45 -12.19 7.96
CA PHE A 181 -0.08 -11.62 6.72
C PHE A 181 -0.99 -12.66 6.09
N ARG A 182 -2.27 -12.37 6.02
CA ARG A 182 -3.28 -13.23 5.38
C ARG A 182 -3.69 -12.63 4.05
N ILE A 183 -3.36 -13.32 2.97
CA ILE A 183 -3.70 -12.93 1.60
C ILE A 183 -5.04 -13.55 1.26
N GLY A 184 -6.03 -12.74 0.97
CA GLY A 184 -7.39 -13.16 0.63
C GLY A 184 -7.57 -13.45 -0.84
N GLY A 185 -8.78 -13.92 -1.17
CA GLY A 185 -9.18 -14.18 -2.54
C GLY A 185 -9.17 -12.92 -3.41
N VAL A 186 -8.96 -13.10 -4.70
CA VAL A 186 -8.96 -12.00 -5.67
C VAL A 186 -10.36 -11.40 -5.80
N ILE A 187 -10.47 -10.09 -5.62
CA ILE A 187 -11.66 -9.31 -5.98
C ILE A 187 -11.50 -8.93 -7.44
N SER A 188 -12.38 -9.40 -8.30
CA SER A 188 -12.26 -9.15 -9.74
C SER A 188 -12.39 -7.65 -10.09
N ALA A 189 -11.83 -7.28 -11.22
CA ALA A 189 -11.98 -5.90 -11.73
C ALA A 189 -13.46 -5.56 -11.97
N GLU A 190 -14.27 -6.53 -12.35
CA GLU A 190 -15.72 -6.34 -12.56
C GLU A 190 -16.43 -6.06 -11.22
N GLU A 191 -16.18 -6.84 -10.18
CA GLU A 191 -16.75 -6.61 -8.84
C GLU A 191 -16.39 -5.23 -8.29
N LEU A 192 -15.13 -4.80 -8.46
CA LEU A 192 -14.70 -3.45 -8.05
C LEU A 192 -15.44 -2.34 -8.80
N GLN A 193 -15.72 -2.54 -10.10
CA GLN A 193 -16.43 -1.57 -10.91
C GLN A 193 -17.92 -1.50 -10.55
N GLN A 194 -18.56 -2.63 -10.30
CA GLN A 194 -19.98 -2.74 -9.99
C GLN A 194 -20.29 -2.37 -8.54
N SER A 195 -19.30 -2.45 -7.64
CA SER A 195 -19.51 -2.11 -6.22
C SER A 195 -19.97 -0.66 -6.07
N PRO A 196 -21.01 -0.39 -5.28
CA PRO A 196 -21.40 0.98 -4.94
C PRO A 196 -20.29 1.73 -4.20
N ASP A 197 -19.47 1.02 -3.42
CA ASP A 197 -18.31 1.55 -2.69
C ASP A 197 -17.18 0.52 -2.70
N ALA A 198 -16.29 0.62 -3.70
CA ALA A 198 -15.14 -0.26 -3.84
C ALA A 198 -14.15 -0.14 -2.66
N GLY A 199 -14.09 1.01 -1.99
CA GLY A 199 -13.27 1.21 -0.80
C GLY A 199 -13.77 0.38 0.37
N LYS A 200 -15.06 0.43 0.67
CA LYS A 200 -15.67 -0.39 1.72
C LYS A 200 -15.65 -1.88 1.37
N LEU A 201 -15.81 -2.24 0.10
CA LEU A 201 -15.69 -3.62 -0.35
C LEU A 201 -14.33 -4.19 0.04
N VAL A 202 -13.22 -3.56 -0.36
CA VAL A 202 -11.88 -4.07 -0.04
C VAL A 202 -11.60 -4.10 1.46
N MET A 203 -12.08 -3.12 2.23
CA MET A 203 -11.92 -3.11 3.70
C MET A 203 -12.73 -4.23 4.37
N ARG A 204 -13.90 -4.57 3.86
CA ARG A 204 -14.70 -5.70 4.33
C ARG A 204 -13.97 -7.02 4.09
N GLU A 205 -13.43 -7.22 2.89
CA GLU A 205 -12.67 -8.43 2.55
C GLU A 205 -11.40 -8.55 3.42
N ILE A 206 -10.67 -7.45 3.65
CA ILE A 206 -9.55 -7.42 4.60
C ILE A 206 -10.03 -7.82 6.02
N GLY A 207 -11.16 -7.28 6.46
CA GLY A 207 -11.74 -7.58 7.77
C GLY A 207 -12.16 -9.05 7.94
N GLY A 208 -12.64 -9.67 6.87
CA GLY A 208 -13.01 -11.09 6.84
C GLY A 208 -11.84 -12.07 6.97
N LEU A 209 -10.60 -11.60 6.81
CA LEU A 209 -9.38 -12.40 6.95
C LEU A 209 -8.84 -12.47 8.40
N ARG A 210 -9.53 -11.89 9.38
CA ARG A 210 -9.10 -11.90 10.79
C ARG A 210 -9.06 -13.27 11.40
#